data_f3df9aebf82837dd5d952e3795712bba
#
_entry.id   f3df9aebf82837dd5d952e3795712bba
#
_cell.length_a   1.000
_cell.length_b   1.000
_cell.length_c   1.000
_cell.angle_alpha   90.00
_cell.angle_beta   90.00
_cell.angle_gamma   90.00
#
_symmetry.space_group_name_H-M   'P 1'
#
loop_
_entity.id
_entity.type
_entity.pdbx_description
1 polymer ?
#
loop_
_entity_poly.entity_id
_entity_poly.type
_entity_poly.pdbx_seq_one_letter_code
_entity_poly.pdbx_strand_id
1 'polypeptide(L)'
;MSDKRIYQIGLTMINGVGDIIARQLLQAAGDAEAVFAEKAQWLERIQGVGHKIAEEIKNPEVLARAEKELAFVEKNNIKCYFITDADYPSRLRECEDAPVMFFFKGDTNLNAKHIISIVGTRNATDYGYSLSESLIKGLSQSFPDLLIISGLAYGIDISAHRNALKYGLPTVAVLAHGLDRIYPSVHRSTAVQMLEHG
;
A
#
# COMPACT_ATOMS: atom_id res chain seq x y z
N MET A 1 -26.11 -2.25 -8.20
CA MET A 1 -24.85 -2.14 -8.99
C MET A 1 -23.77 -2.72 -8.12
N SER A 2 -23.06 -3.71 -8.61
CA SER A 2 -21.92 -4.27 -7.87
C SER A 2 -20.86 -3.17 -7.70
N ASP A 3 -20.30 -3.03 -6.51
CA ASP A 3 -19.28 -2.02 -6.28
C ASP A 3 -18.02 -2.39 -7.08
N LYS A 4 -17.54 -1.49 -7.93
CA LYS A 4 -16.30 -1.65 -8.71
C LYS A 4 -15.12 -2.10 -7.84
N ARG A 5 -15.09 -1.69 -6.58
CA ARG A 5 -14.04 -2.08 -5.63
C ARG A 5 -14.00 -3.57 -5.33
N ILE A 6 -15.14 -4.28 -5.38
CA ILE A 6 -15.18 -5.74 -5.18
C ILE A 6 -14.29 -6.44 -6.21
N TYR A 7 -14.42 -6.07 -7.50
CA TYR A 7 -13.58 -6.64 -8.56
C TYR A 7 -12.11 -6.26 -8.44
N GLN A 8 -11.83 -5.03 -8.05
CA GLN A 8 -10.46 -4.54 -7.84
C GLN A 8 -9.77 -5.28 -6.69
N ILE A 9 -10.46 -5.44 -5.55
CA ILE A 9 -9.98 -6.25 -4.42
C ILE A 9 -9.87 -7.71 -4.85
N GLY A 10 -10.89 -8.25 -5.51
CA GLY A 10 -10.91 -9.63 -6.01
C GLY A 10 -9.70 -9.94 -6.89
N LEU A 11 -9.31 -9.04 -7.78
CA LEU A 11 -8.15 -9.20 -8.65
C LEU A 11 -6.85 -9.49 -7.85
N THR A 12 -6.67 -8.85 -6.69
CA THR A 12 -5.50 -9.07 -5.83
C THR A 12 -5.59 -10.35 -4.98
N MET A 13 -6.76 -10.99 -4.94
CA MET A 13 -7.01 -12.20 -4.15
C MET A 13 -6.95 -13.49 -4.95
N ILE A 14 -6.76 -13.39 -6.27
CA ILE A 14 -6.63 -14.55 -7.16
C ILE A 14 -5.31 -15.25 -6.90
N ASN A 15 -5.35 -16.53 -6.55
CA ASN A 15 -4.14 -17.31 -6.32
C ASN A 15 -3.29 -17.39 -7.60
N GLY A 16 -2.00 -17.05 -7.47
CA GLY A 16 -1.06 -17.04 -8.59
C GLY A 16 -1.07 -15.74 -9.41
N VAL A 17 -1.90 -14.77 -9.07
CA VAL A 17 -1.90 -13.43 -9.68
C VAL A 17 -1.16 -12.46 -8.76
N GLY A 18 0.03 -12.05 -9.19
CA GLY A 18 0.76 -10.92 -8.60
C GLY A 18 0.56 -9.66 -9.43
N ASP A 19 1.18 -8.54 -9.02
CA ASP A 19 0.99 -7.24 -9.66
C ASP A 19 1.29 -7.24 -11.17
N ILE A 20 2.28 -8.00 -11.63
CA ILE A 20 2.62 -8.10 -13.07
C ILE A 20 1.46 -8.73 -13.85
N ILE A 21 0.96 -9.89 -13.40
CA ILE A 21 -0.15 -10.59 -14.08
C ILE A 21 -1.43 -9.77 -13.97
N ALA A 22 -1.70 -9.15 -12.83
CA ALA A 22 -2.86 -8.28 -12.65
C ALA A 22 -2.85 -7.11 -13.64
N ARG A 23 -1.71 -6.47 -13.87
CA ARG A 23 -1.57 -5.42 -14.89
C ARG A 23 -1.80 -5.93 -16.31
N GLN A 24 -1.30 -7.12 -16.66
CA GLN A 24 -1.53 -7.73 -17.97
C GLN A 24 -3.02 -8.04 -18.17
N LEU A 25 -3.70 -8.55 -17.14
CA LEU A 25 -5.13 -8.78 -17.15
C LEU A 25 -5.92 -7.47 -17.38
N LEU A 26 -5.57 -6.41 -16.64
CA LEU A 26 -6.19 -5.09 -16.80
C LEU A 26 -5.93 -4.49 -18.18
N GLN A 27 -4.71 -4.61 -18.70
CA GLN A 27 -4.37 -4.12 -20.03
C GLN A 27 -5.14 -4.84 -21.13
N ALA A 28 -5.36 -6.15 -20.98
CA ALA A 28 -6.05 -6.97 -21.97
C ALA A 28 -7.58 -6.80 -21.92
N ALA A 29 -8.17 -6.75 -20.71
CA ALA A 29 -9.63 -6.70 -20.51
C ALA A 29 -10.19 -5.27 -20.37
N GLY A 30 -9.34 -4.29 -20.04
CA GLY A 30 -9.70 -2.89 -19.83
C GLY A 30 -9.90 -2.52 -18.36
N ASP A 31 -10.62 -3.31 -17.58
CA ASP A 31 -10.83 -3.08 -16.15
C ASP A 31 -10.98 -4.40 -15.35
N ALA A 32 -11.04 -4.29 -14.03
CA ALA A 32 -11.11 -5.46 -13.15
C ALA A 32 -12.45 -6.21 -13.29
N GLU A 33 -13.57 -5.55 -13.52
CA GLU A 33 -14.86 -6.20 -13.70
C GLU A 33 -14.88 -7.04 -14.99
N ALA A 34 -14.35 -6.48 -16.09
CA ALA A 34 -14.21 -7.18 -17.36
C ALA A 34 -13.34 -8.44 -17.23
N VAL A 35 -12.26 -8.41 -16.44
CA VAL A 35 -11.45 -9.62 -16.18
C VAL A 35 -12.30 -10.76 -15.63
N PHE A 36 -13.19 -10.49 -14.68
CA PHE A 36 -14.07 -11.52 -14.12
C PHE A 36 -15.20 -11.92 -15.07
N ALA A 37 -15.61 -11.05 -16.00
CA ALA A 37 -16.64 -11.34 -16.99
C ALA A 37 -16.14 -12.23 -18.14
N GLU A 38 -14.84 -12.14 -18.49
CA GLU A 38 -14.25 -12.86 -19.63
C GLU A 38 -14.29 -14.38 -19.47
N LYS A 39 -14.28 -15.11 -20.59
CA LYS A 39 -14.24 -16.59 -20.60
C LYS A 39 -12.85 -17.10 -20.26
N ALA A 40 -12.76 -18.23 -19.54
CA ALA A 40 -11.48 -18.85 -19.16
C ALA A 40 -10.55 -19.06 -20.37
N GLN A 41 -11.07 -19.56 -21.50
CA GLN A 41 -10.30 -19.78 -22.73
C GLN A 41 -9.71 -18.50 -23.33
N TRP A 42 -10.34 -17.34 -23.09
CA TRP A 42 -9.83 -16.05 -23.53
C TRP A 42 -8.71 -15.60 -22.58
N LEU A 43 -8.91 -15.74 -21.27
CA LEU A 43 -7.93 -15.41 -20.25
C LEU A 43 -6.61 -16.19 -20.43
N GLU A 44 -6.68 -17.46 -20.79
CA GLU A 44 -5.51 -18.33 -21.06
C GLU A 44 -4.60 -17.83 -22.19
N ARG A 45 -5.07 -16.93 -23.07
CA ARG A 45 -4.27 -16.33 -24.14
C ARG A 45 -3.38 -15.19 -23.65
N ILE A 46 -3.65 -14.70 -22.42
CA ILE A 46 -2.86 -13.62 -21.83
C ILE A 46 -1.55 -14.20 -21.30
N GLN A 47 -0.44 -13.52 -21.59
CA GLN A 47 0.87 -13.96 -21.14
C GLN A 47 0.90 -14.11 -19.61
N GLY A 48 1.39 -15.24 -19.11
CA GLY A 48 1.47 -15.56 -17.69
C GLY A 48 0.17 -16.08 -17.09
N VAL A 49 -0.95 -16.09 -17.83
CA VAL A 49 -2.23 -16.64 -17.37
C VAL A 49 -2.39 -18.06 -17.94
N GLY A 50 -2.03 -19.06 -17.13
CA GLY A 50 -2.28 -20.45 -17.48
C GLY A 50 -3.67 -20.91 -17.02
N HIS A 51 -4.05 -22.14 -17.42
CA HIS A 51 -5.33 -22.75 -17.11
C HIS A 51 -5.75 -22.63 -15.63
N LYS A 52 -4.83 -22.90 -14.70
CA LYS A 52 -5.09 -22.78 -13.24
C LYS A 52 -5.49 -21.37 -12.79
N ILE A 53 -4.84 -20.34 -13.32
CA ILE A 53 -5.16 -18.95 -13.02
C ILE A 53 -6.50 -18.58 -13.64
N ALA A 54 -6.76 -19.00 -14.86
CA ALA A 54 -8.04 -18.75 -15.55
C ALA A 54 -9.22 -19.39 -14.81
N GLU A 55 -9.06 -20.61 -14.27
CA GLU A 55 -10.06 -21.26 -13.41
C GLU A 55 -10.23 -20.52 -12.08
N GLU A 56 -9.13 -20.08 -11.44
CA GLU A 56 -9.20 -19.35 -10.18
C GLU A 56 -9.89 -17.99 -10.33
N ILE A 57 -9.73 -17.31 -11.47
CA ILE A 57 -10.50 -16.09 -11.79
C ILE A 57 -12.01 -16.37 -11.81
N LYS A 58 -12.42 -17.57 -12.22
CA LYS A 58 -13.83 -18.00 -12.27
C LYS A 58 -14.36 -18.58 -10.96
N ASN A 59 -13.51 -18.73 -9.97
CA ASN A 59 -13.90 -19.23 -8.66
C ASN A 59 -14.75 -18.17 -7.93
N PRO A 60 -16.05 -18.46 -7.63
CA PRO A 60 -16.92 -17.48 -6.98
C PRO A 60 -16.48 -17.10 -5.58
N GLU A 61 -15.66 -17.92 -4.93
CA GLU A 61 -15.13 -17.62 -3.60
C GLU A 61 -14.19 -16.41 -3.60
N VAL A 62 -13.54 -16.10 -4.72
CA VAL A 62 -12.67 -14.93 -4.85
C VAL A 62 -13.46 -13.65 -4.62
N LEU A 63 -14.60 -13.49 -5.30
CA LEU A 63 -15.45 -12.31 -5.13
C LEU A 63 -16.16 -12.31 -3.77
N ALA A 64 -16.59 -13.46 -3.27
CA ALA A 64 -17.19 -13.56 -1.93
C ALA A 64 -16.19 -13.15 -0.81
N ARG A 65 -14.89 -13.42 -0.98
CA ARG A 65 -13.84 -12.94 -0.08
C ARG A 65 -13.62 -11.43 -0.25
N ALA A 66 -13.61 -10.94 -1.49
CA ALA A 66 -13.46 -9.52 -1.78
C ALA A 66 -14.60 -8.67 -1.18
N GLU A 67 -15.83 -9.16 -1.19
CA GLU A 67 -16.99 -8.52 -0.52
C GLU A 67 -16.76 -8.39 1.00
N LYS A 68 -16.25 -9.44 1.65
CA LYS A 68 -15.93 -9.41 3.09
C LYS A 68 -14.81 -8.41 3.40
N GLU A 69 -13.80 -8.36 2.53
CA GLU A 69 -12.70 -7.41 2.68
C GLU A 69 -13.17 -5.97 2.46
N LEU A 70 -14.02 -5.72 1.47
CA LEU A 70 -14.60 -4.39 1.26
C LEU A 70 -15.41 -3.94 2.48
N ALA A 71 -16.24 -4.82 3.04
CA ALA A 71 -17.00 -4.52 4.26
C ALA A 71 -16.08 -4.19 5.46
N PHE A 72 -14.94 -4.88 5.58
CA PHE A 72 -13.93 -4.58 6.61
C PHE A 72 -13.27 -3.21 6.36
N VAL A 73 -12.91 -2.91 5.13
CA VAL A 73 -12.30 -1.65 4.69
C VAL A 73 -13.22 -0.47 5.02
N GLU A 74 -14.50 -0.55 4.65
CA GLU A 74 -15.49 0.49 4.90
C GLU A 74 -15.73 0.68 6.40
N LYS A 75 -15.93 -0.41 7.15
CA LYS A 75 -16.13 -0.38 8.60
C LYS A 75 -14.98 0.29 9.36
N ASN A 76 -13.75 0.16 8.86
CA ASN A 76 -12.54 0.67 9.51
C ASN A 76 -12.03 1.99 8.91
N ASN A 77 -12.76 2.62 8.00
CA ASN A 77 -12.37 3.85 7.29
C ASN A 77 -10.97 3.71 6.64
N ILE A 78 -10.75 2.60 5.94
CA ILE A 78 -9.53 2.34 5.19
C ILE A 78 -9.77 2.78 3.75
N LYS A 79 -8.83 3.53 3.16
CA LYS A 79 -8.85 3.91 1.75
C LYS A 79 -8.21 2.79 0.92
N CYS A 80 -8.81 2.50 -0.24
CA CYS A 80 -8.23 1.61 -1.24
C CYS A 80 -7.75 2.45 -2.41
N TYR A 81 -6.48 2.35 -2.75
CA TYR A 81 -5.89 2.95 -3.93
C TYR A 81 -5.65 1.88 -4.98
N PHE A 82 -6.34 2.00 -6.11
CA PHE A 82 -6.15 1.12 -7.25
C PHE A 82 -5.37 1.84 -8.34
N ILE A 83 -4.51 1.15 -9.06
CA ILE A 83 -3.53 1.75 -9.98
C ILE A 83 -4.14 2.70 -11.03
N THR A 84 -5.42 2.51 -11.38
CA THR A 84 -6.15 3.38 -12.32
C THR A 84 -6.88 4.55 -11.66
N ASP A 85 -6.87 4.65 -10.33
CA ASP A 85 -7.51 5.75 -9.63
C ASP A 85 -6.73 7.06 -9.83
N ALA A 86 -7.42 8.16 -9.97
CA ALA A 86 -6.78 9.46 -10.23
C ALA A 86 -5.86 9.90 -9.08
N ASP A 87 -6.21 9.55 -7.85
CA ASP A 87 -5.49 9.86 -6.61
C ASP A 87 -4.43 8.82 -6.21
N TYR A 88 -4.24 7.75 -6.99
CA TYR A 88 -3.12 6.82 -6.79
C TYR A 88 -1.79 7.58 -6.84
N PRO A 89 -0.83 7.32 -5.92
CA PRO A 89 0.43 8.05 -5.89
C PRO A 89 1.16 8.03 -7.22
N SER A 90 1.32 9.19 -7.84
CA SER A 90 1.84 9.30 -9.21
C SER A 90 3.25 8.73 -9.37
N ARG A 91 4.15 9.03 -8.41
CA ARG A 91 5.52 8.49 -8.41
C ARG A 91 5.57 6.97 -8.24
N LEU A 92 4.65 6.41 -7.44
CA LEU A 92 4.55 4.97 -7.27
C LEU A 92 4.04 4.31 -8.56
N ARG A 93 3.08 4.94 -9.25
CA ARG A 93 2.55 4.44 -10.53
C ARG A 93 3.61 4.29 -11.61
N GLU A 94 4.64 5.13 -11.60
CA GLU A 94 5.77 5.08 -12.54
C GLU A 94 6.72 3.91 -12.29
N CYS A 95 6.65 3.26 -11.13
CA CYS A 95 7.46 2.08 -10.84
C CYS A 95 6.94 0.86 -11.62
N GLU A 96 7.84 0.08 -12.20
CA GLU A 96 7.48 -1.13 -12.97
C GLU A 96 6.78 -2.19 -12.09
N ASP A 97 7.14 -2.25 -10.82
CA ASP A 97 6.62 -3.17 -9.80
C ASP A 97 5.59 -2.53 -8.85
N ALA A 98 5.04 -1.34 -9.21
CA ALA A 98 4.03 -0.70 -8.39
C ALA A 98 2.86 -1.66 -8.13
N PRO A 99 2.34 -1.77 -6.90
CA PRO A 99 1.21 -2.62 -6.59
C PRO A 99 -0.04 -2.15 -7.34
N VAL A 100 -0.82 -3.09 -7.89
CA VAL A 100 -2.09 -2.74 -8.55
C VAL A 100 -3.10 -2.18 -7.57
N MET A 101 -2.98 -2.55 -6.30
CA MET A 101 -3.81 -2.03 -5.21
C MET A 101 -3.02 -2.02 -3.90
N PHE A 102 -3.26 -1.01 -3.07
CA PHE A 102 -2.86 -1.02 -1.67
C PHE A 102 -3.93 -0.36 -0.79
N PHE A 103 -3.88 -0.68 0.50
CA PHE A 103 -4.77 -0.17 1.51
C PHE A 103 -4.05 0.91 2.33
N PHE A 104 -4.77 2.00 2.62
CA PHE A 104 -4.21 3.12 3.36
C PHE A 104 -5.14 3.54 4.49
N LYS A 105 -4.57 3.76 5.67
CA LYS A 105 -5.27 4.32 6.83
C LYS A 105 -4.56 5.59 7.27
N GLY A 106 -5.28 6.69 7.28
CA GLY A 106 -4.78 8.04 7.56
C GLY A 106 -5.29 9.06 6.56
N ASP A 107 -4.83 10.30 6.69
CA ASP A 107 -5.29 11.43 5.86
C ASP A 107 -4.16 12.16 5.14
N THR A 108 -2.92 11.70 5.30
CA THR A 108 -1.75 12.28 4.65
C THR A 108 -1.85 12.22 3.12
N ASN A 109 -1.45 13.30 2.47
CA ASN A 109 -1.38 13.37 1.02
C ASN A 109 -0.18 12.56 0.49
N LEU A 110 -0.44 11.39 -0.11
CA LEU A 110 0.60 10.53 -0.69
C LEU A 110 1.22 11.09 -1.98
N ASN A 111 0.65 12.16 -2.55
CA ASN A 111 1.20 12.95 -3.66
C ASN A 111 1.85 14.26 -3.18
N ALA A 112 2.36 14.32 -1.96
CA ALA A 112 3.07 15.48 -1.43
C ALA A 112 4.22 15.89 -2.37
N LYS A 113 4.51 17.20 -2.41
CA LYS A 113 5.57 17.76 -3.26
C LYS A 113 6.95 17.22 -2.90
N HIS A 114 7.22 17.11 -1.61
CA HIS A 114 8.48 16.62 -1.07
C HIS A 114 8.23 15.32 -0.31
N ILE A 115 8.90 14.25 -0.72
CA ILE A 115 8.82 12.92 -0.10
C ILE A 115 10.22 12.36 0.02
N ILE A 116 10.55 11.84 1.19
CA ILE A 116 11.81 11.11 1.43
C ILE A 116 11.50 9.79 2.13
N SER A 117 12.06 8.71 1.61
CA SER A 117 12.06 7.41 2.27
C SER A 117 13.31 7.25 3.11
N ILE A 118 13.16 6.90 4.39
CA ILE A 118 14.25 6.63 5.31
C ILE A 118 14.18 5.16 5.72
N VAL A 119 15.23 4.41 5.41
CA VAL A 119 15.34 2.98 5.68
C VAL A 119 16.70 2.68 6.28
N GLY A 120 16.77 1.75 7.21
CA GLY A 120 18.05 1.39 7.80
C GLY A 120 18.04 0.11 8.63
N THR A 121 19.13 -0.11 9.33
CA THR A 121 19.31 -1.30 10.18
C THR A 121 18.28 -1.38 11.29
N ARG A 122 17.86 -2.60 11.62
CA ARG A 122 17.00 -2.88 12.78
C ARG A 122 17.74 -2.74 14.11
N ASN A 123 19.07 -2.90 14.09
CA ASN A 123 19.96 -2.75 15.25
C ASN A 123 20.80 -1.48 15.08
N ALA A 124 20.17 -0.32 15.20
CA ALA A 124 20.86 0.95 15.05
C ALA A 124 21.71 1.26 16.30
N THR A 125 22.87 1.87 16.07
CA THR A 125 23.73 2.41 17.11
C THR A 125 23.24 3.79 17.58
N ASP A 126 23.74 4.28 18.72
CA ASP A 126 23.44 5.64 19.19
C ASP A 126 23.80 6.70 18.15
N TYR A 127 24.90 6.50 17.42
CA TYR A 127 25.25 7.35 16.29
C TYR A 127 24.18 7.33 15.19
N GLY A 128 23.66 6.16 14.83
CA GLY A 128 22.59 6.03 13.83
C GLY A 128 21.31 6.74 14.25
N TYR A 129 20.93 6.63 15.52
CA TYR A 129 19.77 7.36 16.06
C TYR A 129 19.99 8.88 16.04
N SER A 130 21.15 9.34 16.49
CA SER A 130 21.52 10.78 16.49
C SER A 130 21.56 11.35 15.09
N LEU A 131 22.09 10.60 14.11
CA LEU A 131 22.13 11.00 12.71
C LEU A 131 20.72 11.11 12.13
N SER A 132 19.86 10.11 12.36
CA SER A 132 18.45 10.14 11.94
C SER A 132 17.71 11.35 12.49
N GLU A 133 17.91 11.66 13.79
CA GLU A 133 17.30 12.84 14.41
C GLU A 133 17.81 14.14 13.81
N SER A 134 19.12 14.31 13.68
CA SER A 134 19.75 15.52 13.13
C SER A 134 19.30 15.77 11.69
N LEU A 135 19.22 14.71 10.88
CA LEU A 135 18.75 14.77 9.49
C LEU A 135 17.30 15.28 9.43
N ILE A 136 16.39 14.63 10.15
CA ILE A 136 14.97 14.97 10.11
C ILE A 136 14.72 16.37 10.67
N LYS A 137 15.42 16.75 11.74
CA LYS A 137 15.39 18.11 12.29
C LYS A 137 15.83 19.16 11.27
N GLY A 138 16.94 18.93 10.57
CA GLY A 138 17.41 19.84 9.53
C GLY A 138 16.44 19.94 8.35
N LEU A 139 15.90 18.80 7.93
CA LEU A 139 14.91 18.75 6.85
C LEU A 139 13.60 19.47 7.22
N SER A 140 13.11 19.34 8.46
CA SER A 140 11.87 20.00 8.90
C SER A 140 11.97 21.53 8.87
N GLN A 141 13.16 22.07 9.07
CA GLN A 141 13.41 23.52 9.00
C GLN A 141 13.38 24.06 7.56
N SER A 142 13.80 23.24 6.59
CA SER A 142 13.89 23.61 5.18
C SER A 142 12.63 23.25 4.38
N PHE A 143 11.94 22.19 4.78
CA PHE A 143 10.78 21.61 4.07
C PHE A 143 9.70 21.23 5.09
N PRO A 144 8.89 22.19 5.56
CA PRO A 144 7.89 21.95 6.61
C PRO A 144 6.72 21.04 6.16
N ASP A 145 6.57 20.80 4.85
CA ASP A 145 5.59 19.92 4.22
C ASP A 145 6.18 18.57 3.77
N LEU A 146 7.41 18.26 4.18
CA LEU A 146 8.11 17.03 3.79
C LEU A 146 7.43 15.81 4.38
N LEU A 147 6.99 14.88 3.52
CA LEU A 147 6.50 13.57 3.92
C LEU A 147 7.67 12.60 4.14
N ILE A 148 7.76 12.05 5.34
CA ILE A 148 8.70 10.98 5.67
C ILE A 148 8.03 9.62 5.50
N ILE A 149 8.62 8.73 4.71
CA ILE A 149 8.15 7.35 4.52
C ILE A 149 9.17 6.38 5.13
N SER A 150 8.69 5.37 5.86
CA SER A 150 9.52 4.30 6.42
C SER A 150 8.70 3.03 6.64
N GLY A 151 9.30 1.96 7.20
CA GLY A 151 8.68 0.63 7.30
C GLY A 151 8.10 0.28 8.69
N LEU A 152 8.16 1.16 9.68
CA LEU A 152 7.75 0.90 11.08
C LEU A 152 8.55 -0.23 11.76
N ALA A 153 9.64 -0.70 11.19
CA ALA A 153 10.51 -1.72 11.76
C ALA A 153 11.33 -1.18 12.95
N TYR A 154 12.03 -2.08 13.65
CA TYR A 154 13.00 -1.69 14.68
C TYR A 154 14.11 -0.81 14.09
N GLY A 155 14.84 -0.07 14.95
CA GLY A 155 16.01 0.70 14.58
C GLY A 155 15.71 1.99 13.85
N ILE A 156 16.25 2.19 12.66
CA ILE A 156 16.16 3.45 11.93
C ILE A 156 14.74 3.79 11.51
N ASP A 157 13.93 2.80 11.13
CA ASP A 157 12.57 3.04 10.67
C ASP A 157 11.71 3.70 11.76
N ILE A 158 11.67 3.10 12.94
CA ILE A 158 10.89 3.67 14.07
C ILE A 158 11.48 5.01 14.53
N SER A 159 12.79 5.18 14.45
CA SER A 159 13.46 6.45 14.74
C SER A 159 12.99 7.53 13.76
N ALA A 160 12.91 7.23 12.48
CA ALA A 160 12.43 8.15 11.46
C ALA A 160 11.00 8.63 11.75
N HIS A 161 10.08 7.72 12.05
CA HIS A 161 8.71 8.08 12.40
C HIS A 161 8.61 8.94 13.66
N ARG A 162 9.31 8.57 14.74
CA ARG A 162 9.31 9.33 15.99
C ARG A 162 9.90 10.72 15.82
N ASN A 163 10.97 10.85 15.05
CA ASN A 163 11.57 12.15 14.78
C ASN A 163 10.70 13.01 13.84
N ALA A 164 10.05 12.41 12.84
CA ALA A 164 9.07 13.11 12.01
C ALA A 164 7.95 13.71 12.88
N LEU A 165 7.31 12.90 13.73
CA LEU A 165 6.29 13.34 14.67
C LEU A 165 6.82 14.43 15.63
N LYS A 166 8.03 14.25 16.18
CA LYS A 166 8.68 15.22 17.09
C LYS A 166 8.88 16.58 16.45
N TYR A 167 9.20 16.62 15.16
CA TYR A 167 9.48 17.85 14.43
C TYR A 167 8.31 18.31 13.53
N GLY A 168 7.12 17.74 13.74
CA GLY A 168 5.87 18.17 13.07
C GLY A 168 5.80 17.85 11.58
N LEU A 169 6.54 16.84 11.11
CA LEU A 169 6.47 16.37 9.74
C LEU A 169 5.46 15.21 9.61
N PRO A 170 4.65 15.19 8.53
CA PRO A 170 3.82 14.04 8.21
C PRO A 170 4.68 12.80 7.95
N THR A 171 4.20 11.63 8.38
CA THR A 171 4.93 10.39 8.19
C THR A 171 4.02 9.20 7.92
N VAL A 172 4.43 8.36 6.98
CA VAL A 172 3.67 7.18 6.52
C VAL A 172 4.50 5.92 6.67
N ALA A 173 3.90 4.88 7.25
CA ALA A 173 4.50 3.55 7.34
C ALA A 173 4.03 2.65 6.19
N VAL A 174 4.99 2.06 5.47
CA VAL A 174 4.74 1.01 4.47
C VAL A 174 4.87 -0.34 5.16
N LEU A 175 3.76 -1.06 5.26
CA LEU A 175 3.65 -2.31 6.02
C LEU A 175 3.52 -3.51 5.08
N ALA A 176 4.19 -4.61 5.43
CA ALA A 176 4.10 -5.89 4.72
C ALA A 176 3.01 -6.82 5.30
N HIS A 177 2.13 -6.30 6.14
CA HIS A 177 1.03 -7.04 6.76
C HIS A 177 -0.29 -6.27 6.68
N GLY A 178 -1.41 -6.93 6.96
CA GLY A 178 -2.73 -6.28 6.96
C GLY A 178 -2.87 -5.20 8.03
N LEU A 179 -3.79 -4.27 7.81
CA LEU A 179 -4.09 -3.15 8.72
C LEU A 179 -4.94 -3.57 9.94
N ASP A 180 -5.27 -4.85 10.08
CA ASP A 180 -5.94 -5.47 11.22
C ASP A 180 -5.05 -5.58 12.46
N ARG A 181 -3.72 -5.46 12.29
CA ARG A 181 -2.73 -5.58 13.37
C ARG A 181 -1.56 -4.62 13.17
N ILE A 182 -0.77 -4.43 14.23
CA ILE A 182 0.48 -3.66 14.19
C ILE A 182 1.63 -4.57 14.56
N TYR A 183 2.64 -4.60 13.70
CA TYR A 183 3.88 -5.31 13.94
C TYR A 183 5.10 -4.40 13.61
N PRO A 184 6.07 -4.31 14.52
CA PRO A 184 6.09 -4.87 15.88
C PRO A 184 5.07 -4.20 16.82
N SER A 185 4.47 -4.97 17.73
CA SER A 185 3.42 -4.46 18.65
C SER A 185 3.90 -3.35 19.58
N VAL A 186 5.21 -3.33 19.89
CA VAL A 186 5.87 -2.29 20.71
C VAL A 186 5.82 -0.91 20.03
N HIS A 187 5.60 -0.83 18.74
CA HIS A 187 5.47 0.43 17.99
C HIS A 187 4.04 0.95 17.88
N ARG A 188 3.08 0.29 18.56
CA ARG A 188 1.65 0.64 18.52
C ARG A 188 1.38 2.10 18.87
N SER A 189 2.03 2.62 19.92
CA SER A 189 1.84 4.01 20.34
C SER A 189 2.26 5.01 19.27
N THR A 190 3.39 4.74 18.61
CA THR A 190 3.88 5.56 17.49
C THR A 190 2.92 5.49 16.30
N ALA A 191 2.44 4.30 15.95
CA ALA A 191 1.47 4.12 14.86
C ALA A 191 0.15 4.86 15.11
N VAL A 192 -0.33 4.90 16.37
CA VAL A 192 -1.52 5.68 16.74
C VAL A 192 -1.25 7.18 16.57
N GLN A 193 -0.13 7.69 17.06
CA GLN A 193 0.24 9.09 16.88
C GLN A 193 0.37 9.49 15.40
N MET A 194 0.85 8.59 14.56
CA MET A 194 0.90 8.80 13.10
C MET A 194 -0.49 8.96 12.48
N LEU A 195 -1.52 8.27 12.99
CA LEU A 195 -2.89 8.44 12.51
C LEU A 195 -3.55 9.74 12.99
N GLU A 196 -3.07 10.32 14.08
CA GLU A 196 -3.60 11.56 14.67
C GLU A 196 -2.89 12.81 14.14
N HIS A 197 -1.61 12.70 13.79
CA HIS A 197 -0.73 13.82 13.49
C HIS A 197 0.16 13.62 12.24
N GLY A 198 0.11 12.46 11.61
CA GLY A 198 0.95 12.07 10.47
C GLY A 198 0.35 12.31 9.11
#